data_c55bf85780bfbe5ebb9351c101388607
#
_entry.id   c55bf85780bfbe5ebb9351c101388607
#
_cell.length_a   1.000
_cell.length_b   1.000
_cell.length_c   1.000
_cell.angle_alpha   90.00
_cell.angle_beta   90.00
_cell.angle_gamma   90.00
#
_symmetry.space_group_name_H-M   'P 1'
#
loop_
_entity.id
_entity.type
_entity.pdbx_description
1 polymer ?
#
loop_
_entity_poly.entity_id
_entity_poly.type
_entity_poly.pdbx_seq_one_letter_code
_entity_poly.pdbx_strand_id
1 'polypeptide(L)'
;ESLTDQLAKLGVPLQILDAPNFDDATGHLLKFSREIGAKKLFFNREYPVDEKVRDERVHNTLEENGIECEPHDSFLVFPPNSILKDDGHPYSVFTPFKRKWLAKAEGEDLRSLPCPRPQQSRVLETKIPVEILSTRANFGQNLWLGNHKHADDLLETFLNGKIDQYHNERDFPATDGTSKLSPYLSLG
;
A
#
# COMPACT_ATOMS: atom_id res chain seq x y z
N GLU A 1 8.28 -1.33 15.96
CA GLU A 1 8.56 -2.62 15.30
C GLU A 1 8.60 -2.40 13.79
N SER A 2 9.64 -2.88 13.11
CA SER A 2 9.77 -2.74 11.65
C SER A 2 8.90 -3.77 10.91
N LEU A 3 8.59 -3.53 9.64
CA LEU A 3 7.91 -4.51 8.78
C LEU A 3 8.68 -5.85 8.74
N THR A 4 10.01 -5.78 8.71
CA THR A 4 10.87 -6.97 8.73
C THR A 4 10.63 -7.84 9.97
N ASP A 5 10.51 -7.21 11.15
CA ASP A 5 10.26 -7.94 12.41
C ASP A 5 8.87 -8.57 12.41
N GLN A 6 7.87 -7.87 11.90
CA GLN A 6 6.49 -8.37 11.81
C GLN A 6 6.41 -9.58 10.85
N LEU A 7 7.01 -9.47 9.67
CA LEU A 7 7.05 -10.57 8.70
C LEU A 7 7.83 -11.77 9.23
N ALA A 8 8.94 -11.54 9.94
CA ALA A 8 9.72 -12.62 10.56
C ALA A 8 8.88 -13.42 11.58
N LYS A 9 8.04 -12.76 12.40
CA LYS A 9 7.11 -13.43 13.32
C LYS A 9 6.08 -14.29 12.59
N LEU A 10 5.72 -13.92 11.36
CA LEU A 10 4.82 -14.70 10.51
C LEU A 10 5.53 -15.81 9.74
N GLY A 11 6.85 -15.93 9.85
CA GLY A 11 7.65 -16.86 9.05
C GLY A 11 7.74 -16.45 7.57
N VAL A 12 7.58 -15.16 7.25
CA VAL A 12 7.66 -14.62 5.88
C VAL A 12 8.97 -13.88 5.70
N PRO A 13 9.89 -14.36 4.83
CA PRO A 13 11.13 -13.66 4.54
C PRO A 13 10.88 -12.43 3.67
N LEU A 14 11.45 -11.27 4.04
CA LEU A 14 11.42 -10.06 3.22
C LEU A 14 12.61 -10.05 2.27
N GLN A 15 12.33 -9.84 0.98
CA GLN A 15 13.34 -9.63 -0.05
C GLN A 15 13.14 -8.26 -0.68
N ILE A 16 14.23 -7.52 -0.86
CA ILE A 16 14.21 -6.25 -1.57
C ILE A 16 14.95 -6.47 -2.89
N LEU A 17 14.22 -6.31 -3.98
CA LEU A 17 14.76 -6.36 -5.33
C LEU A 17 14.94 -4.93 -5.81
N ASP A 18 16.19 -4.56 -6.07
CA ASP A 18 16.50 -3.24 -6.63
C ASP A 18 16.41 -3.29 -8.16
N ALA A 19 15.71 -2.33 -8.75
CA ALA A 19 15.59 -2.15 -10.18
C ALA A 19 15.76 -0.66 -10.51
N PRO A 20 16.65 -0.28 -11.46
CA PRO A 20 16.92 1.11 -11.81
C PRO A 20 15.69 1.87 -12.31
N ASN A 21 14.75 1.17 -12.92
CA ASN A 21 13.51 1.70 -13.47
C ASN A 21 12.42 0.62 -13.56
N PHE A 22 11.21 1.01 -13.95
CA PHE A 22 10.07 0.09 -14.06
C PHE A 22 10.24 -0.96 -15.17
N ASP A 23 10.99 -0.66 -16.21
CA ASP A 23 11.23 -1.61 -17.30
C ASP A 23 12.08 -2.80 -16.85
N ASP A 24 13.08 -2.55 -16.01
CA ASP A 24 13.96 -3.59 -15.46
C ASP A 24 13.27 -4.40 -14.35
N ALA A 25 12.31 -3.82 -13.65
CA ALA A 25 11.62 -4.46 -12.52
C ALA A 25 11.01 -5.81 -12.89
N THR A 26 10.40 -5.92 -14.08
CA THR A 26 9.79 -7.17 -14.57
C THR A 26 10.82 -8.29 -14.71
N GLY A 27 11.99 -7.98 -15.29
CA GLY A 27 13.07 -8.95 -15.48
C GLY A 27 13.65 -9.43 -14.15
N HIS A 28 13.86 -8.52 -13.21
CA HIS A 28 14.37 -8.85 -11.86
C HIS A 28 13.37 -9.72 -11.09
N LEU A 29 12.08 -9.39 -11.17
CA LEU A 29 11.04 -10.17 -10.51
C LEU A 29 10.91 -11.58 -11.10
N LEU A 30 10.93 -11.71 -12.42
CA LEU A 30 10.89 -13.01 -13.09
C LEU A 30 12.09 -13.88 -12.71
N LYS A 31 13.30 -13.31 -12.73
CA LYS A 31 14.54 -14.00 -12.33
C LYS A 31 14.41 -14.51 -10.90
N PHE A 32 14.06 -13.65 -9.97
CA PHE A 32 13.89 -14.00 -8.55
C PHE A 32 12.81 -15.08 -8.37
N SER A 33 11.66 -14.92 -9.02
CA SER A 33 10.58 -15.91 -8.94
C SER A 33 11.00 -17.31 -9.38
N ARG A 34 11.81 -17.39 -10.44
CA ARG A 34 12.39 -18.67 -10.91
C ARG A 34 13.41 -19.24 -9.92
N GLU A 35 14.26 -18.41 -9.36
CA GLU A 35 15.30 -18.82 -8.37
C GLU A 35 14.66 -19.45 -7.13
N ILE A 36 13.55 -18.91 -6.64
CA ILE A 36 12.83 -19.45 -5.47
C ILE A 36 11.81 -20.53 -5.83
N GLY A 37 11.59 -20.80 -7.11
CA GLY A 37 10.59 -21.76 -7.57
C GLY A 37 9.15 -21.32 -7.31
N ALA A 38 8.88 -20.00 -7.37
CA ALA A 38 7.54 -19.46 -7.18
C ALA A 38 6.57 -20.03 -8.21
N LYS A 39 5.35 -20.34 -7.77
CA LYS A 39 4.26 -20.81 -8.62
C LYS A 39 3.21 -19.75 -8.85
N LYS A 40 3.13 -18.79 -7.93
CA LYS A 40 2.14 -17.73 -7.96
C LYS A 40 2.71 -16.43 -7.38
N LEU A 41 2.33 -15.32 -8.00
CA LEU A 41 2.60 -13.96 -7.54
C LEU A 41 1.30 -13.30 -7.13
N PHE A 42 1.27 -12.75 -5.92
CA PHE A 42 0.22 -11.84 -5.46
C PHE A 42 0.79 -10.44 -5.40
N PHE A 43 0.07 -9.45 -5.89
CA PHE A 43 0.49 -8.06 -5.79
C PHE A 43 -0.70 -7.12 -5.75
N ASN A 44 -0.49 -5.93 -5.20
CA ASN A 44 -1.50 -4.88 -5.18
C ASN A 44 -1.40 -4.03 -6.44
N ARG A 45 -2.54 -3.77 -7.09
CA ARG A 45 -2.59 -2.87 -8.24
C ARG A 45 -2.29 -1.45 -7.82
N GLU A 46 -1.51 -0.78 -8.62
CA GLU A 46 -1.36 0.67 -8.57
C GLU A 46 -2.07 1.31 -9.77
N TYR A 47 -2.56 2.54 -9.59
CA TYR A 47 -3.47 3.15 -10.57
C TYR A 47 -2.86 4.26 -11.44
N PRO A 48 -1.74 4.90 -11.09
CA PRO A 48 -1.04 5.82 -11.99
C PRO A 48 -0.63 5.12 -13.29
N VAL A 49 -0.38 5.91 -14.33
CA VAL A 49 -0.25 5.36 -15.70
C VAL A 49 0.96 4.43 -15.83
N ASP A 50 2.11 4.87 -15.33
CA ASP A 50 3.36 4.12 -15.48
C ASP A 50 3.36 2.83 -14.64
N GLU A 51 2.77 2.89 -13.44
CA GLU A 51 2.59 1.75 -12.56
C GLU A 51 1.65 0.71 -13.18
N LYS A 52 0.56 1.14 -13.82
CA LYS A 52 -0.33 0.22 -14.55
C LYS A 52 0.39 -0.49 -15.69
N VAL A 53 1.18 0.23 -16.48
CA VAL A 53 1.97 -0.36 -17.57
C VAL A 53 2.98 -1.37 -17.02
N ARG A 54 3.64 -1.04 -15.92
CA ARG A 54 4.53 -1.97 -15.21
C ARG A 54 3.77 -3.22 -14.75
N ASP A 55 2.63 -3.07 -14.08
CA ASP A 55 1.85 -4.17 -13.53
C ASP A 55 1.33 -5.10 -14.64
N GLU A 56 0.85 -4.55 -15.75
CA GLU A 56 0.42 -5.32 -16.92
C GLU A 56 1.59 -6.10 -17.53
N ARG A 57 2.77 -5.49 -17.63
CA ARG A 57 3.97 -6.16 -18.13
C ARG A 57 4.42 -7.29 -17.20
N VAL A 58 4.43 -7.05 -15.88
CA VAL A 58 4.73 -8.07 -14.89
C VAL A 58 3.77 -9.25 -15.02
N HIS A 59 2.46 -8.97 -15.04
CA HIS A 59 1.42 -9.98 -15.18
C HIS A 59 1.65 -10.86 -16.41
N ASN A 60 1.73 -10.24 -17.60
CA ASN A 60 1.88 -10.96 -18.85
C ASN A 60 3.18 -11.78 -18.89
N THR A 61 4.30 -11.18 -18.48
CA THR A 61 5.59 -11.88 -18.53
C THR A 61 5.63 -13.08 -17.59
N LEU A 62 5.08 -12.99 -16.38
CA LEU A 62 5.10 -14.09 -15.43
C LEU A 62 4.14 -15.21 -15.85
N GLU A 63 2.94 -14.89 -16.33
CA GLU A 63 1.98 -15.88 -16.90
C GLU A 63 2.59 -16.65 -18.08
N GLU A 64 3.24 -15.96 -19.02
CA GLU A 64 3.95 -16.59 -20.14
C GLU A 64 5.07 -17.54 -19.69
N ASN A 65 5.56 -17.35 -18.47
CA ASN A 65 6.61 -18.17 -17.86
C ASN A 65 6.09 -19.20 -16.84
N GLY A 66 4.76 -19.41 -16.81
CA GLY A 66 4.12 -20.43 -15.99
C GLY A 66 4.03 -20.08 -14.49
N ILE A 67 4.07 -18.80 -14.16
CA ILE A 67 3.86 -18.26 -12.83
C ILE A 67 2.53 -17.53 -12.80
N GLU A 68 1.53 -18.10 -12.13
CA GLU A 68 0.18 -17.52 -12.01
C GLU A 68 0.25 -16.15 -11.31
N CYS A 69 -0.51 -15.17 -11.81
CA CYS A 69 -0.56 -13.83 -11.23
C CYS A 69 -1.95 -13.49 -10.72
N GLU A 70 -2.03 -13.06 -9.46
CA GLU A 70 -3.28 -12.64 -8.82
C GLU A 70 -3.16 -11.22 -8.26
N PRO A 71 -3.55 -10.21 -9.05
CA PRO A 71 -3.55 -8.82 -8.61
C PRO A 71 -4.78 -8.49 -7.76
N HIS A 72 -4.57 -7.73 -6.67
CA HIS A 72 -5.60 -7.30 -5.74
C HIS A 72 -5.74 -5.77 -5.70
N ASP A 73 -6.94 -5.28 -5.40
CA ASP A 73 -7.20 -3.85 -5.17
C ASP A 73 -7.21 -3.60 -3.65
N SER A 74 -6.12 -3.10 -3.09
CA SER A 74 -5.97 -2.89 -1.65
C SER A 74 -5.72 -1.43 -1.24
N PHE A 75 -5.38 -0.55 -2.18
CA PHE A 75 -5.15 0.86 -1.89
C PHE A 75 -6.41 1.71 -1.78
N LEU A 76 -7.53 1.21 -2.29
CA LEU A 76 -8.80 1.91 -2.31
C LEU A 76 -9.89 1.01 -1.73
N VAL A 77 -10.84 1.61 -1.01
CA VAL A 77 -12.05 0.91 -0.54
C VAL A 77 -12.84 0.36 -1.74
N PHE A 78 -12.93 1.15 -2.78
CA PHE A 78 -13.54 0.73 -4.05
C PHE A 78 -12.57 0.97 -5.20
N PRO A 79 -12.33 -0.04 -6.05
CA PRO A 79 -11.43 0.11 -7.19
C PRO A 79 -11.95 1.15 -8.19
N PRO A 80 -11.09 1.71 -9.06
CA PRO A 80 -11.50 2.62 -10.11
C PRO A 80 -12.63 2.04 -10.97
N ASN A 81 -13.52 2.89 -11.44
CA ASN A 81 -14.70 2.55 -12.24
C ASN A 81 -15.78 1.72 -11.52
N SER A 82 -15.67 1.47 -10.23
CA SER A 82 -16.71 0.78 -9.47
C SER A 82 -17.86 1.69 -9.02
N ILE A 83 -17.68 3.02 -9.12
CA ILE A 83 -18.67 4.04 -8.80
C ILE A 83 -18.84 4.96 -10.00
N LEU A 84 -19.86 4.68 -10.77
CA LEU A 84 -20.19 5.40 -12.00
C LEU A 84 -21.60 6.02 -11.90
N LYS A 85 -21.88 7.01 -12.75
CA LYS A 85 -23.23 7.50 -12.99
C LYS A 85 -24.09 6.41 -13.61
N ASP A 86 -25.41 6.63 -13.64
CA ASP A 86 -26.36 5.66 -14.21
C ASP A 86 -26.20 5.48 -15.74
N ASP A 87 -25.56 6.46 -16.39
CA ASP A 87 -25.16 6.40 -17.80
C ASP A 87 -23.81 5.65 -18.06
N GLY A 88 -23.21 5.11 -17.00
CA GLY A 88 -21.91 4.41 -17.06
C GLY A 88 -20.67 5.30 -17.10
N HIS A 89 -20.83 6.61 -17.05
CA HIS A 89 -19.69 7.54 -17.07
C HIS A 89 -19.20 7.92 -15.65
N PRO A 90 -17.91 8.26 -15.49
CA PRO A 90 -17.39 8.76 -14.22
C PRO A 90 -18.05 10.08 -13.81
N TYR A 91 -18.10 10.31 -12.51
CA TYR A 91 -18.53 11.59 -11.96
C TYR A 91 -17.48 12.67 -12.21
N SER A 92 -17.91 13.83 -12.71
CA SER A 92 -17.08 15.05 -12.85
C SER A 92 -17.21 15.99 -11.64
N VAL A 93 -18.20 15.75 -10.76
CA VAL A 93 -18.50 16.58 -9.58
C VAL A 93 -18.42 15.70 -8.34
N PHE A 94 -17.72 16.18 -7.30
CA PHE A 94 -17.47 15.42 -6.09
C PHE A 94 -18.73 15.07 -5.28
N THR A 95 -19.67 16.01 -5.11
CA THR A 95 -20.82 15.81 -4.23
C THR A 95 -21.70 14.63 -4.61
N PRO A 96 -22.13 14.44 -5.87
CA PRO A 96 -22.90 13.27 -6.25
C PRO A 96 -22.06 11.98 -6.20
N PHE A 97 -20.76 12.04 -6.54
CA PHE A 97 -19.85 10.92 -6.34
C PHE A 97 -19.80 10.49 -4.88
N LYS A 98 -19.56 11.44 -3.94
CA LYS A 98 -19.53 11.16 -2.50
C LYS A 98 -20.80 10.48 -2.02
N ARG A 99 -21.97 10.97 -2.45
CA ARG A 99 -23.27 10.37 -2.04
C ARG A 99 -23.36 8.91 -2.48
N LYS A 100 -23.02 8.61 -3.74
CA LYS A 100 -23.06 7.24 -4.25
C LYS A 100 -22.01 6.35 -3.61
N TRP A 101 -20.82 6.91 -3.33
CA TRP A 101 -19.75 6.22 -2.61
C TRP A 101 -20.18 5.83 -1.19
N LEU A 102 -20.77 6.76 -0.42
CA LEU A 102 -21.24 6.50 0.94
C LEU A 102 -22.36 5.45 0.95
N ALA A 103 -23.35 5.58 0.05
CA ALA A 103 -24.42 4.60 -0.06
C ALA A 103 -23.92 3.19 -0.38
N LYS A 104 -22.86 3.06 -1.21
CA LYS A 104 -22.21 1.79 -1.47
C LYS A 104 -21.45 1.28 -0.24
N ALA A 105 -20.74 2.14 0.46
CA ALA A 105 -19.96 1.78 1.65
C ALA A 105 -20.83 1.27 2.82
N GLU A 106 -22.06 1.78 2.97
CA GLU A 106 -23.01 1.31 3.98
C GLU A 106 -23.41 -0.16 3.79
N GLY A 107 -23.31 -0.70 2.56
CA GLY A 107 -23.64 -2.09 2.22
C GLY A 107 -22.46 -3.07 2.26
N GLU A 108 -21.24 -2.57 2.50
CA GLU A 108 -20.02 -3.36 2.46
C GLU A 108 -19.48 -3.68 3.84
N ASP A 109 -18.86 -4.85 3.96
CA ASP A 109 -18.13 -5.23 5.18
C ASP A 109 -16.70 -4.63 5.14
N LEU A 110 -16.55 -3.46 5.74
CA LEU A 110 -15.27 -2.73 5.82
C LEU A 110 -14.42 -3.11 7.04
N ARG A 111 -14.74 -4.22 7.71
CA ARG A 111 -13.92 -4.68 8.85
C ARG A 111 -12.53 -5.09 8.39
N SER A 112 -11.52 -4.78 9.20
CA SER A 112 -10.16 -5.24 8.95
C SER A 112 -10.09 -6.77 9.01
N LEU A 113 -9.33 -7.36 8.10
CA LEU A 113 -9.04 -8.78 8.14
C LEU A 113 -8.10 -9.10 9.33
N PRO A 114 -8.25 -10.28 9.95
CA PRO A 114 -7.35 -10.70 11.02
C PRO A 114 -5.93 -10.90 10.48
N CYS A 115 -4.94 -10.67 11.34
CA CYS A 115 -3.55 -10.99 11.01
C CYS A 115 -3.44 -12.47 10.61
N PRO A 116 -2.73 -12.81 9.53
CA PRO A 116 -2.55 -14.19 9.11
C PRO A 116 -1.81 -15.00 10.18
N ARG A 117 -2.04 -16.31 10.17
CA ARG A 117 -1.33 -17.22 11.09
C ARG A 117 0.12 -17.37 10.66
N PRO A 118 1.07 -17.48 11.61
CA PRO A 118 2.45 -17.80 11.27
C PRO A 118 2.53 -19.08 10.45
N GLN A 119 3.38 -19.07 9.43
CA GLN A 119 3.64 -20.21 8.56
C GLN A 119 5.06 -20.74 8.79
N GLN A 120 5.31 -21.98 8.38
CA GLN A 120 6.67 -22.51 8.41
C GLN A 120 7.50 -21.79 7.33
N SER A 121 8.51 -21.07 7.77
CA SER A 121 9.44 -20.38 6.84
C SER A 121 10.15 -21.40 5.96
N ARG A 122 10.13 -21.22 4.65
CA ARG A 122 11.20 -21.73 3.80
C ARG A 122 12.43 -20.88 4.06
N VAL A 123 13.60 -21.51 4.11
CA VAL A 123 14.87 -20.89 4.48
C VAL A 123 15.33 -19.90 3.38
N LEU A 124 14.67 -18.74 3.34
CA LEU A 124 15.17 -17.56 2.63
C LEU A 124 15.57 -16.55 3.70
N GLU A 125 16.82 -16.20 3.73
CA GLU A 125 17.29 -15.12 4.60
C GLU A 125 16.75 -13.78 4.08
N THR A 126 16.32 -12.92 5.00
CA THR A 126 15.97 -11.54 4.65
C THR A 126 17.23 -10.81 4.14
N LYS A 127 17.18 -10.28 2.91
CA LYS A 127 18.27 -9.50 2.31
C LYS A 127 17.80 -8.08 2.09
N ILE A 128 18.42 -7.15 2.80
CA ILE A 128 18.22 -5.71 2.62
C ILE A 128 19.52 -5.13 2.10
N PRO A 129 19.56 -4.56 0.87
CA PRO A 129 20.74 -3.90 0.34
C PRO A 129 21.21 -2.78 1.25
N VAL A 130 22.52 -2.72 1.52
CA VAL A 130 23.12 -1.74 2.45
C VAL A 130 22.90 -0.31 1.96
N GLU A 131 22.85 -0.10 0.66
CA GLU A 131 22.61 1.19 0.00
C GLU A 131 21.25 1.78 0.38
N ILE A 132 20.23 0.97 0.52
CA ILE A 132 18.88 1.40 0.94
C ILE A 132 18.91 1.90 2.39
N LEU A 133 19.75 1.32 3.24
CA LEU A 133 19.92 1.75 4.63
C LEU A 133 20.68 3.07 4.75
N SER A 134 21.59 3.36 3.80
CA SER A 134 22.40 4.59 3.81
C SER A 134 21.65 5.83 3.33
N THR A 135 20.60 5.69 2.52
CA THR A 135 19.79 6.80 2.00
C THR A 135 18.94 7.48 3.08
N ARG A 136 18.86 6.92 4.28
CA ARG A 136 18.14 7.50 5.42
C ARG A 136 18.73 8.82 5.97
N ALA A 137 19.87 9.25 5.47
CA ALA A 137 20.71 10.21 6.20
C ALA A 137 20.23 11.67 6.19
N ASN A 138 19.31 12.13 5.33
CA ASN A 138 19.10 13.56 5.14
C ASN A 138 17.64 14.06 4.97
N PHE A 139 16.64 13.24 5.17
CA PHE A 139 15.28 13.77 5.27
C PHE A 139 15.01 14.29 6.67
N GLY A 140 14.56 15.53 6.76
CA GLY A 140 14.34 16.32 7.97
C GLY A 140 13.86 15.47 9.14
N GLN A 141 14.72 15.41 10.10
CA GLN A 141 14.71 14.52 11.25
C GLN A 141 13.34 14.44 11.91
N ASN A 142 12.80 13.22 12.01
CA ASN A 142 11.76 12.83 12.95
C ASN A 142 10.32 13.32 12.72
N LEU A 143 9.98 13.92 11.60
CA LEU A 143 8.60 14.29 11.32
C LEU A 143 7.72 13.06 11.03
N TRP A 144 8.30 12.03 10.42
CA TRP A 144 7.57 10.84 9.98
C TRP A 144 8.40 9.59 10.28
N LEU A 145 8.06 8.90 11.37
CA LEU A 145 8.71 7.64 11.70
C LEU A 145 8.06 6.52 10.90
N GLY A 146 8.85 5.76 10.15
CA GLY A 146 8.37 4.67 9.30
C GLY A 146 8.00 3.41 10.10
N ASN A 147 7.02 3.50 11.01
CA ASN A 147 6.52 2.34 11.73
C ASN A 147 5.04 2.52 12.10
N HIS A 148 4.31 1.40 12.18
CA HIS A 148 2.89 1.37 12.50
C HIS A 148 2.56 2.00 13.85
N LYS A 149 3.39 1.75 14.87
CA LYS A 149 3.15 2.30 16.20
C LYS A 149 3.03 3.81 16.19
N HIS A 150 3.88 4.49 15.42
CA HIS A 150 3.81 5.95 15.33
C HIS A 150 2.55 6.43 14.60
N ALA A 151 2.11 5.70 13.57
CA ALA A 151 0.83 5.99 12.90
C ALA A 151 -0.36 5.82 13.85
N ASP A 152 -0.35 4.75 14.65
CA ASP A 152 -1.39 4.49 15.66
C ASP A 152 -1.39 5.58 16.74
N ASP A 153 -0.21 5.99 17.24
CA ASP A 153 -0.06 7.05 18.24
C ASP A 153 -0.58 8.42 17.69
N LEU A 154 -0.34 8.72 16.40
CA LEU A 154 -0.90 9.91 15.73
C LEU A 154 -2.42 9.84 15.60
N LEU A 155 -2.96 8.68 15.20
CA LEU A 155 -4.40 8.46 15.10
C LEU A 155 -5.06 8.64 16.46
N GLU A 156 -4.54 8.00 17.50
CA GLU A 156 -5.06 8.09 18.85
C GLU A 156 -5.02 9.53 19.38
N THR A 157 -3.91 10.23 19.17
CA THR A 157 -3.78 11.65 19.54
C THR A 157 -4.82 12.52 18.83
N PHE A 158 -5.05 12.26 17.55
CA PHE A 158 -6.05 12.99 16.78
C PHE A 158 -7.48 12.73 17.29
N LEU A 159 -7.83 11.46 17.49
CA LEU A 159 -9.16 11.05 17.95
C LEU A 159 -9.49 11.56 19.36
N ASN A 160 -8.50 11.59 20.26
CA ASN A 160 -8.70 11.98 21.65
C ASN A 160 -8.62 13.48 21.91
N GLY A 161 -8.11 14.30 20.97
CA GLY A 161 -7.87 15.70 21.24
C GLY A 161 -8.19 16.70 20.13
N LYS A 162 -8.18 16.28 18.87
CA LYS A 162 -8.24 17.21 17.74
C LYS A 162 -9.46 17.03 16.85
N ILE A 163 -10.07 15.87 16.85
CA ILE A 163 -11.15 15.52 15.91
C ILE A 163 -12.34 16.48 16.00
N ASP A 164 -12.69 16.93 17.20
CA ASP A 164 -13.83 17.84 17.42
C ASP A 164 -13.58 19.24 16.83
N GLN A 165 -12.30 19.66 16.78
CA GLN A 165 -11.90 20.96 16.22
C GLN A 165 -11.44 20.86 14.76
N TYR A 166 -11.31 19.65 14.20
CA TYR A 166 -10.84 19.44 12.85
C TYR A 166 -11.58 20.27 11.80
N HIS A 167 -12.90 20.37 11.93
CA HIS A 167 -13.73 21.18 11.02
C HIS A 167 -13.29 22.66 10.99
N ASN A 168 -12.92 23.22 12.13
CA ASN A 168 -12.55 24.62 12.27
C ASN A 168 -11.06 24.89 11.95
N GLU A 169 -10.20 23.91 12.17
CA GLU A 169 -8.74 24.09 12.17
C GLU A 169 -8.03 23.57 10.91
N ARG A 170 -8.62 22.63 10.19
CA ARG A 170 -7.99 21.97 9.03
C ARG A 170 -7.50 22.91 7.93
N ASP A 171 -8.13 24.05 7.77
CA ASP A 171 -7.84 25.02 6.71
C ASP A 171 -6.77 26.04 7.16
N PHE A 172 -6.26 25.94 8.39
CA PHE A 172 -5.22 26.82 8.92
C PHE A 172 -3.88 26.07 9.06
N PRO A 173 -2.94 26.21 8.11
CA PRO A 173 -1.69 25.46 8.11
C PRO A 173 -0.79 25.69 9.34
N ALA A 174 -0.93 26.85 10.00
CA ALA A 174 -0.19 27.20 11.22
C ALA A 174 -0.75 26.51 12.48
N THR A 175 -1.94 25.90 12.40
CA THR A 175 -2.59 25.22 13.52
C THR A 175 -2.36 23.71 13.40
N ASP A 176 -1.98 23.07 14.51
CA ASP A 176 -1.81 21.62 14.55
C ASP A 176 -3.15 20.88 14.71
N GLY A 177 -4.08 21.12 13.76
CA GLY A 177 -5.46 20.62 13.77
C GLY A 177 -5.71 19.37 12.92
N THR A 178 -4.69 18.74 12.33
CA THR A 178 -4.84 17.56 11.45
C THR A 178 -4.24 16.30 12.06
N SER A 179 -4.65 15.13 11.53
CA SER A 179 -4.14 13.83 11.99
C SER A 179 -2.69 13.55 11.57
N LYS A 180 -2.20 14.20 10.52
CA LYS A 180 -0.89 13.93 9.89
C LYS A 180 -0.71 12.48 9.40
N LEU A 181 -1.81 11.77 9.13
CA LEU A 181 -1.77 10.35 8.71
C LEU A 181 -1.56 10.15 7.20
N SER A 182 -1.66 11.21 6.38
CA SER A 182 -1.64 11.04 4.93
C SER A 182 -0.41 10.31 4.37
N PRO A 183 0.82 10.49 4.87
CA PRO A 183 1.97 9.70 4.40
C PRO A 183 1.82 8.20 4.71
N TYR A 184 1.29 7.85 5.87
CA TYR A 184 1.07 6.46 6.27
C TYR A 184 -0.01 5.80 5.43
N LEU A 185 -1.13 6.49 5.22
CA LEU A 185 -2.23 6.01 4.39
C LEU A 185 -1.85 5.88 2.91
N SER A 186 -0.90 6.67 2.44
CA SER A 186 -0.38 6.60 1.06
C SER A 186 0.54 5.41 0.83
N LEU A 187 1.20 4.93 1.87
CA LEU A 187 2.15 3.81 1.78
C LEU A 187 1.57 2.46 2.24
N GLY A 188 0.38 2.45 2.82
CA GLY A 188 -0.33 1.26 3.30
C GLY A 188 -0.15 1.01 4.77
#